data_333bfd240e3b38dcd8acf76a57e55947
#
_entry.id   333bfd240e3b38dcd8acf76a57e55947
#
_cell.length_a   1.000
_cell.length_b   1.000
_cell.length_c   1.000
_cell.angle_alpha   90.00
_cell.angle_beta   90.00
_cell.angle_gamma   90.00
#
_symmetry.space_group_name_H-M   'P 1'
#
loop_
_entity.id
_entity.type
_entity.pdbx_description
1 polymer ?
#
loop_
_entity_poly.entity_id
_entity_poly.type
_entity_poly.pdbx_seq_one_letter_code
_entity_poly.pdbx_strand_id
1 'polypeptide(L)'
;MIRQEAPDTLAYFESQGVDLKVISGDDPVTVSAIARRAGLKNAEQYVDATTITTQEQMDEAVATYSVFGRVTPQQKQAMVKSLQAQKHTVAMTGDGVNDVLALKEADCSIAMAEGSDAAKNIANVVLLDSNFAAMPEIVNQGRRVVNNIRTAASMFLIKTIFSVLLSLITIFFGDAYPF
;
A
#
# COMPACT_ATOMS: atom_id res chain seq x y z
N MET A 1 -0.39 -16.43 18.16
CA MET A 1 0.68 -15.74 18.91
C MET A 1 1.10 -14.53 18.08
N ILE A 2 1.26 -13.33 18.68
CA ILE A 2 1.72 -12.16 17.93
C ILE A 2 3.22 -12.30 17.70
N ARG A 3 3.71 -12.02 16.49
CA ARG A 3 5.15 -12.02 16.18
C ARG A 3 5.83 -10.88 16.93
N GLN A 4 7.06 -11.11 17.41
CA GLN A 4 7.78 -10.13 18.25
C GLN A 4 8.06 -8.82 17.50
N GLU A 5 8.27 -8.90 16.20
CA GLU A 5 8.62 -7.77 15.33
C GLU A 5 7.40 -6.92 14.89
N ALA A 6 6.17 -7.41 15.14
CA ALA A 6 4.96 -6.74 14.67
C ALA A 6 4.80 -5.32 15.23
N PRO A 7 5.03 -5.04 16.52
CA PRO A 7 4.89 -3.68 17.06
C PRO A 7 5.84 -2.68 16.40
N ASP A 8 7.10 -3.06 16.19
CA ASP A 8 8.11 -2.19 15.58
C ASP A 8 7.78 -1.87 14.13
N THR A 9 7.27 -2.88 13.40
CA THR A 9 6.86 -2.71 12.00
C THR A 9 5.63 -1.81 11.88
N LEU A 10 4.63 -1.96 12.75
CA LEU A 10 3.46 -1.08 12.78
C LEU A 10 3.86 0.36 13.12
N ALA A 11 4.69 0.55 14.15
CA ALA A 11 5.21 1.86 14.52
C ALA A 11 6.02 2.53 13.40
N TYR A 12 6.80 1.76 12.64
CA TYR A 12 7.49 2.27 11.46
C TYR A 12 6.51 2.84 10.44
N PHE A 13 5.48 2.08 10.03
CA PHE A 13 4.51 2.54 9.03
C PHE A 13 3.73 3.76 9.51
N GLU A 14 3.32 3.80 10.77
CA GLU A 14 2.68 4.97 11.36
C GLU A 14 3.59 6.20 11.31
N SER A 15 4.90 6.04 11.59
CA SER A 15 5.88 7.13 11.50
C SER A 15 6.04 7.66 10.07
N GLN A 16 5.72 6.84 9.07
CA GLN A 16 5.71 7.22 7.65
C GLN A 16 4.37 7.83 7.20
N GLY A 17 3.42 8.04 8.11
CA GLY A 17 2.10 8.59 7.79
C GLY A 17 1.16 7.61 7.11
N VAL A 18 1.40 6.30 7.26
CA VAL A 18 0.51 5.26 6.75
C VAL A 18 -0.61 5.00 7.74
N ASP A 19 -1.85 5.06 7.27
CA ASP A 19 -3.03 4.66 8.05
C ASP A 19 -3.20 3.14 7.97
N LEU A 20 -3.05 2.48 9.12
CA LEU A 20 -3.07 1.03 9.22
C LEU A 20 -4.46 0.52 9.58
N LYS A 21 -4.94 -0.47 8.83
CA LYS A 21 -6.23 -1.12 9.06
C LYS A 21 -6.05 -2.63 9.16
N VAL A 22 -6.74 -3.24 10.11
CA VAL A 22 -6.78 -4.70 10.31
C VAL A 22 -8.13 -5.22 9.87
N ILE A 23 -8.11 -6.18 8.94
CA ILE A 23 -9.30 -6.77 8.34
C ILE A 23 -9.25 -8.28 8.57
N SER A 24 -10.24 -8.83 9.27
CA SER A 24 -10.33 -10.26 9.58
C SER A 24 -11.72 -10.82 9.37
N GLY A 25 -11.80 -12.12 9.08
CA GLY A 25 -13.05 -12.87 9.14
C GLY A 25 -13.49 -13.25 10.57
N ASP A 26 -12.61 -13.05 11.55
CA ASP A 26 -12.86 -13.38 12.95
C ASP A 26 -13.73 -12.35 13.67
N ASP A 27 -14.12 -12.67 14.89
CA ASP A 27 -14.92 -11.79 15.74
C ASP A 27 -14.21 -10.45 16.01
N PRO A 28 -14.90 -9.30 15.82
CA PRO A 28 -14.27 -7.97 15.87
C PRO A 28 -13.66 -7.64 17.23
N VAL A 29 -14.25 -8.10 18.34
CA VAL A 29 -13.71 -7.89 19.69
C VAL A 29 -12.38 -8.60 19.86
N THR A 30 -12.28 -9.85 19.37
CA THR A 30 -11.06 -10.64 19.41
C THR A 30 -9.98 -10.00 18.55
N VAL A 31 -10.33 -9.58 17.34
CA VAL A 31 -9.40 -8.90 16.41
C VAL A 31 -8.88 -7.60 17.00
N SER A 32 -9.77 -6.78 17.58
CA SER A 32 -9.40 -5.53 18.28
C SER A 32 -8.43 -5.78 19.43
N ALA A 33 -8.69 -6.79 20.26
CA ALA A 33 -7.81 -7.14 21.38
C ALA A 33 -6.40 -7.56 20.89
N ILE A 34 -6.32 -8.31 19.79
CA ILE A 34 -5.07 -8.74 19.18
C ILE A 34 -4.35 -7.52 18.57
N ALA A 35 -5.05 -6.68 17.80
CA ALA A 35 -4.52 -5.49 17.17
C ALA A 35 -3.93 -4.51 18.20
N ARG A 36 -4.63 -4.30 19.32
CA ARG A 36 -4.15 -3.46 20.42
C ARG A 36 -2.87 -4.03 21.05
N ARG A 37 -2.81 -5.34 21.26
CA ARG A 37 -1.60 -6.01 21.78
C ARG A 37 -0.43 -5.95 20.80
N ALA A 38 -0.71 -5.89 19.50
CA ALA A 38 0.28 -5.67 18.45
C ALA A 38 0.74 -4.20 18.33
N GLY A 39 0.13 -3.26 19.07
CA GLY A 39 0.50 -1.86 19.06
C GLY A 39 -0.21 -1.01 18.01
N LEU A 40 -1.28 -1.51 17.37
CA LEU A 40 -2.06 -0.72 16.44
C LEU A 40 -2.75 0.44 17.17
N LYS A 41 -2.58 1.66 16.66
CA LYS A 41 -3.33 2.84 17.15
C LYS A 41 -4.81 2.72 16.83
N ASN A 42 -5.65 3.25 17.72
CA ASN A 42 -7.08 3.25 17.58
C ASN A 42 -7.68 1.83 17.39
N ALA A 43 -6.99 0.79 17.88
CA ALA A 43 -7.47 -0.58 17.76
C ALA A 43 -8.81 -0.81 18.49
N GLU A 44 -9.19 0.07 19.42
CA GLU A 44 -10.51 0.11 20.08
C GLU A 44 -11.62 0.60 19.13
N GLN A 45 -11.29 1.28 18.05
CA GLN A 45 -12.23 1.68 16.99
C GLN A 45 -12.41 0.49 16.03
N TYR A 46 -13.29 -0.41 16.42
CA TYR A 46 -13.61 -1.59 15.62
C TYR A 46 -15.07 -1.64 15.20
N VAL A 47 -15.35 -2.35 14.13
CA VAL A 47 -16.71 -2.56 13.61
C VAL A 47 -16.92 -4.02 13.18
N ASP A 48 -18.15 -4.50 13.35
CA ASP A 48 -18.63 -5.75 12.80
C ASP A 48 -19.09 -5.52 11.36
N ALA A 49 -18.39 -6.09 10.38
CA ALA A 49 -18.70 -5.88 8.98
C ALA A 49 -20.07 -6.44 8.55
N THR A 50 -20.69 -7.29 9.36
CA THR A 50 -22.06 -7.76 9.10
C THR A 50 -23.11 -6.65 9.25
N THR A 51 -22.78 -5.56 9.95
CA THR A 51 -23.68 -4.38 10.09
C THR A 51 -23.57 -3.42 8.91
N ILE A 52 -22.55 -3.56 8.06
CA ILE A 52 -22.31 -2.71 6.89
C ILE A 52 -23.03 -3.32 5.68
N THR A 53 -24.11 -2.69 5.26
CA THR A 53 -24.98 -3.22 4.19
C THR A 53 -25.04 -2.34 2.94
N THR A 54 -24.64 -1.07 3.04
CA THR A 54 -24.61 -0.13 1.91
C THR A 54 -23.21 0.40 1.63
N GLN A 55 -23.01 0.97 0.43
CA GLN A 55 -21.72 1.55 0.06
C GLN A 55 -21.41 2.78 0.90
N GLU A 56 -22.39 3.60 1.22
CA GLU A 56 -22.22 4.80 2.04
C GLU A 56 -21.74 4.43 3.45
N GLN A 57 -22.31 3.37 4.03
CA GLN A 57 -21.85 2.83 5.32
C GLN A 57 -20.40 2.30 5.22
N MET A 58 -20.03 1.67 4.09
CA MET A 58 -18.66 1.22 3.87
C MET A 58 -17.69 2.40 3.81
N ASP A 59 -18.05 3.45 3.08
CA ASP A 59 -17.23 4.66 2.91
C ASP A 59 -17.01 5.38 4.26
N GLU A 60 -18.03 5.45 5.09
CA GLU A 60 -17.93 6.01 6.45
C GLU A 60 -17.11 5.08 7.37
N ALA A 61 -17.34 3.77 7.28
CA ALA A 61 -16.64 2.80 8.11
C ALA A 61 -15.14 2.79 7.86
N VAL A 62 -14.69 2.81 6.60
CA VAL A 62 -13.26 2.82 6.28
C VAL A 62 -12.57 4.12 6.68
N ALA A 63 -13.30 5.23 6.79
CA ALA A 63 -12.77 6.49 7.29
C ALA A 63 -12.66 6.51 8.82
N THR A 64 -13.56 5.80 9.52
CA THR A 64 -13.71 5.91 10.98
C THR A 64 -12.97 4.82 11.74
N TYR A 65 -13.04 3.57 11.27
CA TYR A 65 -12.56 2.40 12.01
C TYR A 65 -11.19 1.93 11.55
N SER A 66 -10.40 1.41 12.51
CA SER A 66 -9.09 0.81 12.24
C SER A 66 -9.13 -0.71 12.22
N VAL A 67 -10.18 -1.33 12.81
CA VAL A 67 -10.31 -2.78 12.92
C VAL A 67 -11.69 -3.22 12.41
N PHE A 68 -11.67 -4.22 11.54
CA PHE A 68 -12.87 -4.79 10.91
C PHE A 68 -12.91 -6.30 11.17
N GLY A 69 -13.98 -6.76 11.81
CA GLY A 69 -14.23 -8.18 12.05
C GLY A 69 -15.37 -8.73 11.21
N ARG A 70 -15.44 -10.06 11.07
CA ARG A 70 -16.45 -10.80 10.28
C ARG A 70 -16.56 -10.34 8.83
N VAL A 71 -15.44 -9.94 8.24
CA VAL A 71 -15.37 -9.40 6.88
C VAL A 71 -15.39 -10.53 5.85
N THR A 72 -16.29 -10.45 4.89
CA THR A 72 -16.33 -11.35 3.72
C THR A 72 -15.29 -10.97 2.67
N PRO A 73 -14.90 -11.89 1.75
CA PRO A 73 -13.98 -11.55 0.65
C PRO A 73 -14.47 -10.39 -0.23
N GLN A 74 -15.77 -10.31 -0.48
CA GLN A 74 -16.38 -9.24 -1.26
C GLN A 74 -16.30 -7.89 -0.53
N GLN A 75 -16.53 -7.89 0.78
CA GLN A 75 -16.38 -6.69 1.60
C GLN A 75 -14.93 -6.23 1.67
N LYS A 76 -13.93 -7.15 1.74
CA LYS A 76 -12.51 -6.77 1.66
C LYS A 76 -12.20 -6.00 0.37
N GLN A 77 -12.72 -6.46 -0.77
CA GLN A 77 -12.59 -5.74 -2.04
C GLN A 77 -13.30 -4.39 -2.01
N ALA A 78 -14.53 -4.34 -1.48
CA ALA A 78 -15.29 -3.09 -1.37
C ALA A 78 -14.58 -2.05 -0.50
N MET A 79 -13.94 -2.46 0.58
CA MET A 79 -13.12 -1.58 1.44
C MET A 79 -11.95 -0.96 0.69
N VAL A 80 -11.23 -1.76 -0.11
CA VAL A 80 -10.13 -1.26 -0.95
C VAL A 80 -10.66 -0.22 -1.95
N LYS A 81 -11.75 -0.52 -2.65
CA LYS A 81 -12.39 0.42 -3.59
C LYS A 81 -12.85 1.71 -2.93
N SER A 82 -13.44 1.60 -1.74
CA SER A 82 -13.88 2.76 -0.95
C SER A 82 -12.71 3.68 -0.59
N LEU A 83 -11.60 3.14 -0.12
CA LEU A 83 -10.40 3.90 0.17
C LEU A 83 -9.81 4.57 -1.08
N GLN A 84 -9.76 3.86 -2.22
CA GLN A 84 -9.29 4.41 -3.49
C GLN A 84 -10.21 5.53 -4.01
N ALA A 85 -11.53 5.40 -3.84
CA ALA A 85 -12.49 6.45 -4.18
C ALA A 85 -12.27 7.72 -3.34
N GLN A 86 -11.82 7.56 -2.09
CA GLN A 86 -11.41 8.66 -1.20
C GLN A 86 -10.00 9.20 -1.49
N LYS A 87 -9.38 8.76 -2.62
CA LYS A 87 -8.05 9.21 -3.09
C LYS A 87 -6.88 8.70 -2.24
N HIS A 88 -7.06 7.63 -1.49
CA HIS A 88 -5.95 6.94 -0.83
C HIS A 88 -5.27 5.98 -1.80
N THR A 89 -3.94 5.83 -1.67
CA THR A 89 -3.19 4.74 -2.28
C THR A 89 -3.18 3.58 -1.30
N VAL A 90 -3.68 2.43 -1.73
CA VAL A 90 -3.96 1.28 -0.86
C VAL A 90 -2.96 0.15 -1.09
N ALA A 91 -2.25 -0.23 -0.04
CA ALA A 91 -1.50 -1.48 -0.01
C ALA A 91 -2.31 -2.55 0.75
N MET A 92 -2.46 -3.72 0.16
CA MET A 92 -3.17 -4.85 0.78
C MET A 92 -2.21 -6.01 1.01
N THR A 93 -2.18 -6.52 2.23
CA THR A 93 -1.44 -7.74 2.59
C THR A 93 -2.43 -8.86 2.88
N GLY A 94 -2.20 -10.02 2.28
CA GLY A 94 -3.05 -11.19 2.48
C GLY A 94 -2.31 -12.48 2.13
N ASP A 95 -2.75 -13.59 2.70
CA ASP A 95 -2.16 -14.93 2.51
C ASP A 95 -3.18 -15.96 2.02
N GLY A 96 -4.46 -15.68 2.15
CA GLY A 96 -5.54 -16.59 1.85
C GLY A 96 -6.16 -16.42 0.46
N VAL A 97 -6.89 -17.46 0.02
CA VAL A 97 -7.74 -17.38 -1.17
C VAL A 97 -8.83 -16.32 -1.01
N ASN A 98 -9.25 -16.08 0.23
CA ASN A 98 -10.26 -15.06 0.56
C ASN A 98 -9.77 -13.61 0.36
N ASP A 99 -8.46 -13.41 0.21
CA ASP A 99 -7.85 -12.09 0.01
C ASP A 99 -7.63 -11.75 -1.46
N VAL A 100 -7.76 -12.73 -2.35
CA VAL A 100 -7.48 -12.62 -3.79
C VAL A 100 -8.20 -11.42 -4.44
N LEU A 101 -9.48 -11.21 -4.12
CA LEU A 101 -10.25 -10.09 -4.69
C LEU A 101 -9.72 -8.74 -4.23
N ALA A 102 -9.39 -8.60 -2.95
CA ALA A 102 -8.84 -7.38 -2.39
C ALA A 102 -7.40 -7.12 -2.84
N LEU A 103 -6.57 -8.18 -2.90
CA LEU A 103 -5.19 -8.10 -3.41
C LEU A 103 -5.16 -7.63 -4.87
N LYS A 104 -6.08 -8.15 -5.71
CA LYS A 104 -6.18 -7.74 -7.12
C LYS A 104 -6.61 -6.29 -7.30
N GLU A 105 -7.42 -5.77 -6.38
CA GLU A 105 -7.95 -4.40 -6.44
C GLU A 105 -6.94 -3.36 -5.93
N ALA A 106 -6.10 -3.72 -4.97
CA ALA A 106 -5.17 -2.81 -4.32
C ALA A 106 -4.11 -2.25 -5.28
N ASP A 107 -3.64 -1.02 -5.02
CA ASP A 107 -2.55 -0.39 -5.78
C ASP A 107 -1.22 -1.09 -5.57
N CYS A 108 -1.01 -1.69 -4.39
CA CYS A 108 0.11 -2.56 -4.08
C CYS A 108 -0.37 -3.78 -3.31
N SER A 109 -0.13 -4.96 -3.83
CA SER A 109 -0.52 -6.21 -3.19
C SER A 109 0.70 -7.00 -2.72
N ILE A 110 0.61 -7.52 -1.50
CA ILE A 110 1.68 -8.23 -0.82
C ILE A 110 1.15 -9.59 -0.37
N ALA A 111 1.81 -10.66 -0.78
CA ALA A 111 1.50 -12.01 -0.34
C ALA A 111 2.62 -12.61 0.50
N MET A 112 2.28 -13.59 1.34
CA MET A 112 3.24 -14.38 2.08
C MET A 112 3.61 -15.63 1.28
N ALA A 113 4.87 -16.09 1.36
CA ALA A 113 5.30 -17.31 0.67
C ALA A 113 4.54 -18.57 1.13
N GLU A 114 4.18 -18.62 2.42
CA GLU A 114 3.36 -19.68 3.00
C GLU A 114 1.88 -19.57 2.65
N GLY A 115 1.46 -18.46 2.00
CA GLY A 115 0.09 -18.23 1.59
C GLY A 115 -0.34 -19.07 0.38
N SER A 116 -1.58 -18.89 -0.03
CA SER A 116 -2.15 -19.61 -1.17
C SER A 116 -1.45 -19.25 -2.48
N ASP A 117 -1.32 -20.20 -3.41
CA ASP A 117 -0.76 -19.95 -4.74
C ASP A 117 -1.57 -18.92 -5.49
N ALA A 118 -2.87 -18.85 -5.29
CA ALA A 118 -3.73 -17.85 -5.88
C ALA A 118 -3.36 -16.43 -5.43
N ALA A 119 -3.07 -16.22 -4.14
CA ALA A 119 -2.62 -14.93 -3.63
C ALA A 119 -1.23 -14.56 -4.17
N LYS A 120 -0.28 -15.51 -4.17
CA LYS A 120 1.08 -15.30 -4.67
C LYS A 120 1.12 -14.93 -6.16
N ASN A 121 0.29 -15.57 -6.97
CA ASN A 121 0.27 -15.34 -8.42
C ASN A 121 -0.25 -13.96 -8.84
N ILE A 122 -1.02 -13.30 -7.98
CA ILE A 122 -1.59 -11.97 -8.26
C ILE A 122 -0.89 -10.84 -7.53
N ALA A 123 -0.10 -11.15 -6.49
CA ALA A 123 0.58 -10.16 -5.68
C ALA A 123 1.72 -9.48 -6.44
N ASN A 124 1.90 -8.17 -6.22
CA ASN A 124 3.03 -7.42 -6.74
C ASN A 124 4.34 -7.77 -6.01
N VAL A 125 4.23 -8.14 -4.75
CA VAL A 125 5.36 -8.52 -3.88
C VAL A 125 5.03 -9.81 -3.15
N VAL A 126 5.98 -10.75 -3.10
CA VAL A 126 5.88 -11.96 -2.28
C VAL A 126 6.99 -11.95 -1.24
N LEU A 127 6.63 -12.02 0.04
CA LEU A 127 7.57 -12.10 1.16
C LEU A 127 8.01 -13.54 1.36
N LEU A 128 9.23 -13.87 0.91
CA LEU A 128 9.73 -15.25 0.91
C LEU A 128 9.87 -15.84 2.30
N ASP A 129 10.26 -15.05 3.30
CA ASP A 129 10.37 -15.47 4.68
C ASP A 129 9.03 -15.40 5.44
N SER A 130 7.93 -15.08 4.75
CA SER A 130 6.60 -14.83 5.35
C SER A 130 6.67 -13.87 6.55
N ASN A 131 7.65 -12.97 6.55
CA ASN A 131 7.89 -12.03 7.63
C ASN A 131 7.61 -10.59 7.19
N PHE A 132 6.54 -10.02 7.72
CA PHE A 132 6.15 -8.65 7.45
C PHE A 132 7.18 -7.61 7.95
N ALA A 133 8.06 -7.97 8.87
CA ALA A 133 9.15 -7.11 9.33
C ALA A 133 10.20 -6.78 8.25
N ALA A 134 10.21 -7.47 7.12
CA ALA A 134 11.03 -7.10 5.96
C ALA A 134 10.50 -5.86 5.19
N MET A 135 9.25 -5.47 5.40
CA MET A 135 8.61 -4.39 4.66
C MET A 135 9.29 -3.03 4.78
N PRO A 136 9.79 -2.56 5.95
CA PRO A 136 10.53 -1.32 6.04
C PRO A 136 11.73 -1.26 5.10
N GLU A 137 12.49 -2.36 4.97
CA GLU A 137 13.62 -2.43 4.06
C GLU A 137 13.19 -2.42 2.59
N ILE A 138 12.11 -3.13 2.24
CA ILE A 138 11.53 -3.12 0.89
C ILE A 138 11.10 -1.71 0.50
N VAL A 139 10.43 -0.98 1.40
CA VAL A 139 10.03 0.41 1.16
C VAL A 139 11.25 1.32 0.95
N ASN A 140 12.30 1.16 1.75
CA ASN A 140 13.53 1.92 1.60
C ASN A 140 14.23 1.63 0.26
N GLN A 141 14.30 0.36 -0.16
CA GLN A 141 14.83 -0.01 -1.47
C GLN A 141 14.00 0.57 -2.61
N GLY A 142 12.67 0.50 -2.53
CA GLY A 142 11.77 1.11 -3.50
C GLY A 142 12.01 2.62 -3.63
N ARG A 143 12.14 3.35 -2.53
CA ARG A 143 12.48 4.79 -2.53
C ARG A 143 13.82 5.07 -3.20
N ARG A 144 14.84 4.24 -2.97
CA ARG A 144 16.14 4.38 -3.62
C ARG A 144 16.03 4.21 -5.14
N VAL A 145 15.29 3.20 -5.60
CA VAL A 145 15.04 2.97 -7.03
C VAL A 145 14.31 4.16 -7.66
N VAL A 146 13.25 4.64 -7.05
CA VAL A 146 12.50 5.81 -7.53
C VAL A 146 13.39 7.05 -7.61
N ASN A 147 14.22 7.31 -6.60
CA ASN A 147 15.15 8.43 -6.59
C ASN A 147 16.20 8.31 -7.71
N ASN A 148 16.74 7.12 -7.94
CA ASN A 148 17.70 6.88 -9.01
C ASN A 148 17.09 7.11 -10.40
N ILE A 149 15.86 6.59 -10.63
CA ILE A 149 15.12 6.82 -11.87
C ILE A 149 14.85 8.31 -12.07
N ARG A 150 14.39 9.01 -11.03
CA ARG A 150 14.13 10.46 -11.08
C ARG A 150 15.38 11.24 -11.41
N THR A 151 16.51 10.92 -10.81
CA THR A 151 17.80 11.57 -11.09
C THR A 151 18.23 11.34 -12.54
N ALA A 152 18.20 10.11 -13.02
CA ALA A 152 18.54 9.78 -14.41
C ALA A 152 17.61 10.51 -15.40
N ALA A 153 16.30 10.46 -15.18
CA ALA A 153 15.32 11.16 -16.01
C ALA A 153 15.56 12.67 -16.04
N SER A 154 15.87 13.28 -14.89
CA SER A 154 16.19 14.70 -14.80
C SER A 154 17.42 15.08 -15.63
N MET A 155 18.46 14.25 -15.60
CA MET A 155 19.67 14.46 -16.40
C MET A 155 19.38 14.44 -17.90
N PHE A 156 18.58 13.47 -18.37
CA PHE A 156 18.15 13.39 -19.77
C PHE A 156 17.30 14.60 -20.17
N LEU A 157 16.38 15.01 -19.31
CA LEU A 157 15.51 16.15 -19.57
C LEU A 157 16.31 17.46 -19.71
N ILE A 158 17.26 17.71 -18.80
CA ILE A 158 18.14 18.87 -18.82
C ILE A 158 18.93 18.91 -20.13
N LYS A 159 19.54 17.78 -20.54
CA LYS A 159 20.27 17.66 -21.79
C LYS A 159 19.39 18.00 -23.00
N THR A 160 18.17 17.46 -23.05
CA THR A 160 17.23 17.71 -24.14
C THR A 160 16.82 19.18 -24.21
N ILE A 161 16.46 19.79 -23.08
CA ILE A 161 16.08 21.20 -23.00
C ILE A 161 17.25 22.08 -23.44
N PHE A 162 18.47 21.79 -22.96
CA PHE A 162 19.67 22.51 -23.35
C PHE A 162 19.90 22.46 -24.86
N SER A 163 19.82 21.26 -25.50
CA SER A 163 19.97 21.11 -26.95
C SER A 163 18.91 21.89 -27.74
N VAL A 164 17.66 21.88 -27.29
CA VAL A 164 16.57 22.63 -27.92
C VAL A 164 16.83 24.14 -27.85
N LEU A 165 17.19 24.63 -26.66
CA LEU A 165 17.51 26.06 -26.47
C LEU A 165 18.70 26.49 -27.33
N LEU A 166 19.74 25.67 -27.37
CA LEU A 166 20.92 25.97 -28.19
C LEU A 166 20.56 25.98 -29.67
N SER A 167 19.74 25.05 -30.17
CA SER A 167 19.26 25.07 -31.56
C SER A 167 18.45 26.31 -31.88
N LEU A 168 17.59 26.77 -30.97
CA LEU A 168 16.83 27.99 -31.17
C LEU A 168 17.74 29.23 -31.22
N ILE A 169 18.74 29.31 -30.36
CA ILE A 169 19.72 30.40 -30.36
C ILE A 169 20.49 30.44 -31.68
N THR A 170 21.01 29.31 -32.17
CA THR A 170 21.74 29.26 -33.44
C THR A 170 20.88 29.66 -34.63
N ILE A 171 19.60 29.33 -34.66
CA ILE A 171 18.66 29.75 -35.69
C ILE A 171 18.49 31.31 -35.68
N PHE A 172 18.35 31.86 -34.48
CA PHE A 172 18.14 33.33 -34.35
C PHE A 172 19.39 34.15 -34.67
N PHE A 173 20.57 33.67 -34.31
CA PHE A 173 21.83 34.39 -34.48
C PHE A 173 22.58 34.02 -35.78
N GLY A 174 22.11 33.03 -36.53
CA GLY A 174 22.68 32.62 -37.79
C GLY A 174 24.04 31.92 -37.69
N ASP A 175 24.47 31.54 -36.51
CA ASP A 175 25.72 30.84 -36.25
C ASP A 175 25.61 29.33 -36.49
N ALA A 176 26.76 28.69 -36.80
CA ALA A 176 26.76 27.26 -36.90
C ALA A 176 26.54 26.56 -35.55
N TYR A 177 25.75 25.49 -35.54
CA TYR A 177 25.50 24.71 -34.35
C TYR A 177 26.82 24.14 -33.79
N PRO A 178 27.15 24.32 -32.50
CA PRO A 178 28.48 24.05 -31.98
C PRO A 178 28.82 22.56 -31.76
N PHE A 179 27.88 21.63 -32.11
CA PHE A 179 28.14 20.17 -32.01
C PHE A 179 27.73 19.44 -33.29
#